data_122b60711b225f5114b8d395503c3dbc
#
_entry.id   122b60711b225f5114b8d395503c3dbc
#
_cell.length_a   1.000
_cell.length_b   1.000
_cell.length_c   1.000
_cell.angle_alpha   90.00
_cell.angle_beta   90.00
_cell.angle_gamma   90.00
#
_symmetry.space_group_name_H-M   'P 1'
#
loop_
_entity.id
_entity.type
_entity.pdbx_description
1 polymer ?
#
loop_
_entity_poly.entity_id
_entity_poly.type
_entity_poly.pdbx_seq_one_letter_code
_entity_poly.pdbx_strand_id
1 'polypeptide(L)'
;MLTALALTTIAGLATILGSLIALSERAREPKALGAALAFAAGAMLTVSALELLPHSIGVLGAGTTTLYCVAGLVIVGALDLASRAWERRAVTSAREAPQPSDSSSARALLRTGLITALALTAHNIPEGFATFSSALQDTAFALPLAGAIALHNIPEGVAVAAPILHATGSRTKAIAATALSGLSEPVGALALYGLLTATGHAANLEWANPLIAGVMIAISAVELLPLAYTHSRLTRTLTWCGIGALVMAASLWALGG
;
A
#
# COMPACT_ATOMS: atom_id res chain seq x y z
N MET A 1 6.79 20.12 10.53
CA MET A 1 7.44 18.83 10.78
C MET A 1 6.69 17.95 11.78
N LEU A 2 6.38 18.43 13.01
CA LEU A 2 5.60 17.62 13.97
C LEU A 2 4.21 17.25 13.44
N THR A 3 3.51 18.19 12.81
CA THR A 3 2.20 17.94 12.18
C THR A 3 2.31 16.89 11.05
N ALA A 4 3.32 17.00 10.21
CA ALA A 4 3.58 16.04 9.14
C ALA A 4 3.80 14.63 9.69
N LEU A 5 4.65 14.50 10.71
CA LEU A 5 4.91 13.22 11.37
C LEU A 5 3.64 12.67 12.06
N ALA A 6 2.86 13.54 12.71
CA ALA A 6 1.62 13.12 13.35
C ALA A 6 0.60 12.58 12.35
N LEU A 7 0.36 13.29 11.24
CA LEU A 7 -0.56 12.85 10.20
C LEU A 7 -0.13 11.52 9.58
N THR A 8 1.15 11.38 9.23
CA THR A 8 1.70 10.12 8.69
C THR A 8 1.60 8.98 9.70
N THR A 9 1.87 9.25 10.98
CA THR A 9 1.77 8.22 12.02
C THR A 9 0.32 7.78 12.24
N ILE A 10 -0.64 8.72 12.26
CA ILE A 10 -2.07 8.41 12.39
C ILE A 10 -2.55 7.57 11.19
N ALA A 11 -2.13 7.94 9.97
CA ALA A 11 -2.45 7.19 8.78
C ALA A 11 -1.91 5.75 8.85
N GLY A 12 -0.64 5.57 9.19
CA GLY A 12 -0.03 4.25 9.34
C GLY A 12 -0.63 3.41 10.48
N LEU A 13 -1.00 4.03 11.60
CA LEU A 13 -1.64 3.32 12.71
C LEU A 13 -3.05 2.80 12.34
N ALA A 14 -3.71 3.36 11.33
CA ALA A 14 -4.99 2.84 10.83
C ALA A 14 -4.85 1.40 10.30
N THR A 15 -3.68 1.00 9.81
CA THR A 15 -3.37 -0.39 9.43
C THR A 15 -3.62 -1.37 10.58
N ILE A 16 -3.35 -0.96 11.83
CA ILE A 16 -3.59 -1.81 13.02
C ILE A 16 -5.09 -2.10 13.21
N LEU A 17 -5.97 -1.14 12.87
CA LEU A 17 -7.42 -1.38 12.92
C LEU A 17 -7.83 -2.54 12.01
N GLY A 18 -7.18 -2.65 10.84
CA GLY A 18 -7.37 -3.79 9.94
C GLY A 18 -7.01 -5.12 10.58
N SER A 19 -5.93 -5.16 11.38
CA SER A 19 -5.56 -6.39 12.10
C SER A 19 -6.62 -6.83 13.11
N LEU A 20 -7.27 -5.88 13.78
CA LEU A 20 -8.37 -6.19 14.71
C LEU A 20 -9.58 -6.76 13.98
N ILE A 21 -9.91 -6.22 12.80
CA ILE A 21 -10.95 -6.76 11.91
C ILE A 21 -10.61 -8.19 11.48
N ALA A 22 -9.36 -8.46 11.13
CA ALA A 22 -8.86 -9.77 10.72
C ALA A 22 -8.93 -10.84 11.85
N LEU A 23 -9.11 -10.44 13.11
CA LEU A 23 -9.34 -11.40 14.20
C LEU A 23 -10.69 -12.12 14.06
N SER A 24 -11.66 -11.55 13.34
CA SER A 24 -12.94 -12.20 13.07
C SER A 24 -12.76 -13.33 12.03
N GLU A 25 -13.50 -14.43 12.19
CA GLU A 25 -13.43 -15.56 11.23
C GLU A 25 -13.89 -15.17 9.83
N ARG A 26 -14.92 -14.33 9.74
CA ARG A 26 -15.44 -13.84 8.45
C ARG A 26 -14.43 -13.03 7.65
N ALA A 27 -13.62 -12.20 8.32
CA ALA A 27 -12.60 -11.39 7.66
C ALA A 27 -11.41 -12.22 7.13
N ARG A 28 -11.25 -13.46 7.63
CA ARG A 28 -10.20 -14.39 7.18
C ARG A 28 -10.60 -15.25 5.98
N GLU A 29 -11.87 -15.22 5.58
CA GLU A 29 -12.31 -15.93 4.39
C GLU A 29 -11.59 -15.38 3.14
N PRO A 30 -11.15 -16.24 2.18
CA PRO A 30 -10.51 -15.76 0.95
C PRO A 30 -11.29 -14.66 0.22
N LYS A 31 -12.62 -14.78 0.22
CA LYS A 31 -13.49 -13.77 -0.41
C LYS A 31 -13.46 -12.41 0.29
N ALA A 32 -13.27 -12.38 1.61
CA ALA A 32 -13.16 -11.14 2.38
C ALA A 32 -11.79 -10.50 2.15
N LEU A 33 -10.74 -11.32 2.10
CA LEU A 33 -9.39 -10.85 1.76
C LEU A 33 -9.37 -10.24 0.35
N GLY A 34 -9.93 -10.93 -0.65
CA GLY A 34 -10.04 -10.39 -2.01
C GLY A 34 -10.86 -9.09 -2.07
N ALA A 35 -11.91 -8.96 -1.25
CA ALA A 35 -12.70 -7.74 -1.16
C ALA A 35 -11.90 -6.58 -0.53
N ALA A 36 -11.13 -6.84 0.52
CA ALA A 36 -10.28 -5.83 1.18
C ALA A 36 -9.19 -5.30 0.22
N LEU A 37 -8.48 -6.20 -0.46
CA LEU A 37 -7.47 -5.85 -1.46
C LEU A 37 -8.05 -5.04 -2.63
N ALA A 38 -9.21 -5.45 -3.16
CA ALA A 38 -9.88 -4.74 -4.24
C ALA A 38 -10.39 -3.37 -3.80
N PHE A 39 -10.90 -3.24 -2.58
CA PHE A 39 -11.31 -1.98 -1.99
C PHE A 39 -10.12 -1.03 -1.86
N ALA A 40 -9.00 -1.50 -1.29
CA ALA A 40 -7.77 -0.71 -1.16
C ALA A 40 -7.27 -0.22 -2.53
N ALA A 41 -7.21 -1.11 -3.53
CA ALA A 41 -6.83 -0.72 -4.89
C ALA A 41 -7.73 0.37 -5.48
N GLY A 42 -9.06 0.25 -5.32
CA GLY A 42 -10.01 1.27 -5.77
C GLY A 42 -9.82 2.61 -5.07
N ALA A 43 -9.57 2.60 -3.77
CA ALA A 43 -9.30 3.79 -2.99
C ALA A 43 -7.98 4.46 -3.42
N MET A 44 -6.88 3.68 -3.57
CA MET A 44 -5.58 4.17 -4.03
C MET A 44 -5.64 4.79 -5.44
N LEU A 45 -6.31 4.13 -6.38
CA LEU A 45 -6.52 4.66 -7.74
C LEU A 45 -7.27 6.00 -7.70
N THR A 46 -8.26 6.11 -6.83
CA THR A 46 -9.08 7.33 -6.71
C THR A 46 -8.30 8.48 -6.09
N VAL A 47 -7.56 8.24 -5.01
CA VAL A 47 -6.74 9.30 -4.40
C VAL A 47 -5.64 9.78 -5.37
N SER A 48 -5.05 8.85 -6.11
CA SER A 48 -4.07 9.20 -7.13
C SER A 48 -4.68 10.09 -8.24
N ALA A 49 -5.87 9.72 -8.74
CA ALA A 49 -6.51 10.39 -9.86
C ALA A 49 -7.22 11.71 -9.49
N LEU A 50 -7.82 11.79 -8.30
CA LEU A 50 -8.63 12.93 -7.89
C LEU A 50 -7.92 13.92 -6.97
N GLU A 51 -6.84 13.49 -6.30
CA GLU A 51 -6.13 14.32 -5.33
C GLU A 51 -4.69 14.60 -5.79
N LEU A 52 -3.84 13.57 -5.86
CA LEU A 52 -2.41 13.75 -6.11
C LEU A 52 -2.10 14.33 -7.50
N LEU A 53 -2.68 13.75 -8.55
CA LEU A 53 -2.41 14.22 -9.93
C LEU A 53 -2.98 15.59 -10.22
N PRO A 54 -4.25 15.95 -9.90
CA PRO A 54 -4.77 17.29 -10.13
C PRO A 54 -4.00 18.35 -9.35
N HIS A 55 -3.68 18.11 -8.08
CA HIS A 55 -2.84 19.02 -7.29
C HIS A 55 -1.48 19.25 -7.98
N SER A 56 -0.81 18.17 -8.38
CA SER A 56 0.50 18.23 -9.03
C SER A 56 0.44 18.95 -10.37
N ILE A 57 -0.64 18.80 -11.15
CA ILE A 57 -0.83 19.52 -12.41
C ILE A 57 -0.95 21.04 -12.14
N GLY A 58 -1.64 21.43 -11.08
CA GLY A 58 -1.77 22.83 -10.66
C GLY A 58 -0.43 23.47 -10.28
N VAL A 59 0.46 22.70 -9.63
CA VAL A 59 1.75 23.20 -9.12
C VAL A 59 2.88 23.10 -10.16
N LEU A 60 3.00 21.95 -10.82
CA LEU A 60 4.14 21.62 -11.70
C LEU A 60 3.82 21.73 -13.19
N GLY A 61 2.53 21.83 -13.55
CA GLY A 61 2.06 21.71 -14.92
C GLY A 61 1.94 20.26 -15.39
N ALA A 62 1.12 20.03 -16.43
CA ALA A 62 0.76 18.68 -16.90
C ALA A 62 1.96 17.86 -17.40
N GLY A 63 2.91 18.48 -18.11
CA GLY A 63 4.08 17.77 -18.66
C GLY A 63 4.98 17.17 -17.58
N THR A 64 5.35 17.98 -16.58
CA THR A 64 6.21 17.55 -15.46
C THR A 64 5.50 16.51 -14.59
N THR A 65 4.22 16.72 -14.30
CA THR A 65 3.38 15.75 -13.55
C THR A 65 3.34 14.40 -14.25
N THR A 66 3.09 14.40 -15.57
CA THR A 66 3.08 13.16 -16.37
C THR A 66 4.44 12.47 -16.33
N LEU A 67 5.55 13.20 -16.44
CA LEU A 67 6.89 12.65 -16.41
C LEU A 67 7.16 11.90 -15.08
N TYR A 68 6.88 12.54 -13.94
CA TYR A 68 7.08 11.90 -12.63
C TYR A 68 6.11 10.74 -12.39
N CYS A 69 4.85 10.86 -12.81
CA CYS A 69 3.89 9.76 -12.71
C CYS A 69 4.35 8.54 -13.52
N VAL A 70 4.79 8.74 -14.76
CA VAL A 70 5.35 7.67 -15.59
C VAL A 70 6.62 7.08 -14.97
N ALA A 71 7.47 7.91 -14.37
CA ALA A 71 8.64 7.41 -13.65
C ALA A 71 8.24 6.46 -12.49
N GLY A 72 7.21 6.82 -11.71
CA GLY A 72 6.65 5.96 -10.66
C GLY A 72 6.13 4.62 -11.19
N LEU A 73 5.35 4.67 -12.29
CA LEU A 73 4.87 3.46 -12.98
C LEU A 73 6.02 2.55 -13.44
N VAL A 74 7.05 3.12 -14.03
CA VAL A 74 8.22 2.39 -14.54
C VAL A 74 9.02 1.76 -13.40
N ILE A 75 9.22 2.48 -12.29
CA ILE A 75 9.94 1.96 -11.11
C ILE A 75 9.26 0.70 -10.59
N VAL A 76 7.94 0.76 -10.35
CA VAL A 76 7.19 -0.41 -9.84
C VAL A 76 7.16 -1.53 -10.88
N GLY A 77 6.92 -1.22 -12.16
CA GLY A 77 6.94 -2.22 -13.22
C GLY A 77 8.29 -2.94 -13.34
N ALA A 78 9.39 -2.22 -13.19
CA ALA A 78 10.74 -2.80 -13.21
C ALA A 78 10.99 -3.68 -11.98
N LEU A 79 10.55 -3.24 -10.78
CA LEU A 79 10.65 -4.03 -9.55
C LEU A 79 9.80 -5.31 -9.62
N ASP A 80 8.57 -5.23 -10.15
CA ASP A 80 7.70 -6.39 -10.35
C ASP A 80 8.32 -7.40 -11.33
N LEU A 81 8.86 -6.93 -12.45
CA LEU A 81 9.56 -7.80 -13.41
C LEU A 81 10.80 -8.47 -12.80
N ALA A 82 11.57 -7.72 -12.00
CA ALA A 82 12.75 -8.25 -11.31
C ALA A 82 12.37 -9.30 -10.25
N SER A 83 11.31 -9.06 -9.47
CA SER A 83 10.80 -9.99 -8.47
C SER A 83 10.33 -11.31 -9.09
N ARG A 84 9.54 -11.22 -10.16
CA ARG A 84 9.08 -12.40 -10.93
C ARG A 84 10.23 -13.17 -11.56
N ALA A 85 11.26 -12.48 -12.05
CA ALA A 85 12.45 -13.12 -12.60
C ALA A 85 13.23 -13.88 -11.51
N TRP A 86 13.34 -13.29 -10.32
CA TRP A 86 13.97 -13.95 -9.17
C TRP A 86 13.18 -15.16 -8.67
N GLU A 87 11.85 -15.02 -8.52
CA GLU A 87 10.98 -16.14 -8.13
C GLU A 87 11.10 -17.33 -9.10
N ARG A 88 11.11 -17.08 -10.41
CA ARG A 88 11.30 -18.11 -11.42
C ARG A 88 12.63 -18.84 -11.24
N ARG A 89 13.73 -18.12 -10.99
CA ARG A 89 15.06 -18.71 -10.72
C ARG A 89 15.06 -19.52 -9.42
N ALA A 90 14.46 -18.98 -8.34
CA ALA A 90 14.37 -19.67 -7.06
C ALA A 90 13.55 -20.97 -7.15
N VAL A 91 12.44 -20.97 -7.91
CA VAL A 91 11.61 -22.17 -8.16
C VAL A 91 12.37 -23.20 -8.97
N THR A 92 13.17 -22.80 -9.98
CA THR A 92 13.99 -23.72 -10.76
C THR A 92 15.04 -24.40 -9.89
N SER A 93 15.74 -23.63 -9.04
CA SER A 93 16.72 -24.18 -8.09
C SER A 93 16.10 -25.06 -7.00
N ALA A 94 14.86 -24.77 -6.57
CA ALA A 94 14.16 -25.55 -5.56
C ALA A 94 13.57 -26.87 -6.09
N ARG A 95 13.34 -27.01 -7.40
CA ARG A 95 12.91 -28.27 -8.03
C ARG A 95 13.99 -29.35 -8.04
N GLU A 96 15.25 -28.95 -7.91
CA GLU A 96 16.39 -29.87 -7.84
C GLU A 96 16.66 -30.40 -6.41
N ALA A 97 15.97 -29.89 -5.39
CA ALA A 97 16.11 -30.33 -4.00
C ALA A 97 15.06 -31.38 -3.63
N PRO A 98 15.41 -32.42 -2.81
CA PRO A 98 14.46 -33.43 -2.34
C PRO A 98 13.31 -32.80 -1.55
N GLN A 99 12.06 -33.15 -1.91
CA GLN A 99 10.84 -32.62 -1.28
C GLN A 99 10.65 -33.23 0.09
N PRO A 100 10.52 -32.46 1.18
CA PRO A 100 10.12 -33.00 2.50
C PRO A 100 8.58 -33.12 2.59
N SER A 101 8.15 -34.23 3.20
CA SER A 101 6.74 -34.60 3.43
C SER A 101 5.96 -33.62 4.31
N ASP A 102 4.64 -33.63 4.17
CA ASP A 102 3.51 -33.12 5.00
C ASP A 102 3.58 -31.80 5.81
N SER A 103 4.74 -31.31 6.22
CA SER A 103 4.89 -29.99 6.83
C SER A 103 4.96 -28.85 5.80
N SER A 104 4.77 -29.14 4.51
CA SER A 104 4.97 -28.21 3.39
C SER A 104 3.87 -27.17 3.22
N SER A 105 2.61 -27.53 3.49
CA SER A 105 1.47 -26.62 3.25
C SER A 105 1.42 -25.42 4.21
N ALA A 106 1.65 -25.66 5.51
CA ALA A 106 1.68 -24.58 6.50
C ALA A 106 2.88 -23.64 6.30
N ARG A 107 4.05 -24.20 5.94
CA ARG A 107 5.24 -23.40 5.61
C ARG A 107 5.04 -22.59 4.32
N ALA A 108 4.40 -23.16 3.31
CA ALA A 108 4.08 -22.46 2.07
C ALA A 108 3.11 -21.30 2.32
N LEU A 109 2.06 -21.50 3.11
CA LEU A 109 1.11 -20.44 3.53
C LEU A 109 1.81 -19.34 4.33
N LEU A 110 2.67 -19.71 5.27
CA LEU A 110 3.44 -18.72 6.04
C LEU A 110 4.37 -17.91 5.14
N ARG A 111 5.07 -18.57 4.23
CA ARG A 111 5.94 -17.89 3.25
C ARG A 111 5.16 -16.92 2.39
N THR A 112 4.03 -17.34 1.84
CA THR A 112 3.16 -16.47 1.04
C THR A 112 2.66 -15.29 1.88
N GLY A 113 2.18 -15.53 3.11
CA GLY A 113 1.75 -14.47 4.00
C GLY A 113 2.86 -13.47 4.36
N LEU A 114 4.09 -13.95 4.57
CA LEU A 114 5.23 -13.07 4.85
C LEU A 114 5.66 -12.26 3.61
N ILE A 115 5.63 -12.85 2.41
CA ILE A 115 5.94 -12.13 1.17
C ILE A 115 4.89 -11.04 0.94
N THR A 116 3.60 -11.36 1.08
CA THR A 116 2.52 -10.37 0.96
C THR A 116 2.67 -9.26 2.00
N ALA A 117 2.97 -9.61 3.26
CA ALA A 117 3.19 -8.62 4.31
C ALA A 117 4.40 -7.72 4.01
N LEU A 118 5.48 -8.27 3.47
CA LEU A 118 6.67 -7.51 3.08
C LEU A 118 6.37 -6.57 1.91
N ALA A 119 5.65 -7.06 0.91
CA ALA A 119 5.24 -6.26 -0.24
C ALA A 119 4.36 -5.09 0.20
N LEU A 120 3.31 -5.35 1.00
CA LEU A 120 2.44 -4.30 1.57
C LEU A 120 3.23 -3.33 2.48
N THR A 121 4.22 -3.81 3.24
CA THR A 121 5.10 -2.92 4.03
C THR A 121 5.94 -2.01 3.13
N ALA A 122 6.39 -2.50 2.00
CA ALA A 122 7.16 -1.69 1.05
C ALA A 122 6.31 -0.59 0.37
N HIS A 123 5.00 -0.80 0.19
CA HIS A 123 4.08 0.24 -0.31
C HIS A 123 3.93 1.40 0.66
N ASN A 124 3.84 1.10 1.95
CA ASN A 124 3.57 2.10 2.99
C ASN A 124 4.70 3.16 3.07
N ILE A 125 5.92 2.84 2.59
CA ILE A 125 7.03 3.81 2.57
C ILE A 125 6.74 4.99 1.63
N PRO A 126 6.40 4.80 0.34
CA PRO A 126 5.96 5.87 -0.55
C PRO A 126 4.73 6.62 -0.03
N GLU A 127 3.75 5.93 0.52
CA GLU A 127 2.51 6.53 1.04
C GLU A 127 2.76 7.42 2.23
N GLY A 128 3.56 6.95 3.18
CA GLY A 128 4.00 7.75 4.31
C GLY A 128 4.77 8.99 3.86
N PHE A 129 5.60 8.88 2.82
CA PHE A 129 6.32 10.03 2.27
C PHE A 129 5.38 10.99 1.54
N ALA A 130 4.34 10.52 0.85
CA ALA A 130 3.32 11.39 0.25
C ALA A 130 2.63 12.26 1.31
N THR A 131 2.11 11.64 2.38
CA THR A 131 1.47 12.34 3.49
C THR A 131 2.43 13.33 4.15
N PHE A 132 3.65 12.88 4.44
CA PHE A 132 4.67 13.68 5.13
C PHE A 132 5.10 14.88 4.30
N SER A 133 5.47 14.68 3.02
CA SER A 133 5.94 15.74 2.13
C SER A 133 4.83 16.73 1.82
N SER A 134 3.61 16.28 1.61
CA SER A 134 2.44 17.16 1.43
C SER A 134 2.19 18.02 2.67
N ALA A 135 2.28 17.44 3.87
CA ALA A 135 2.08 18.18 5.12
C ALA A 135 3.20 19.18 5.44
N LEU A 136 4.39 18.98 4.87
CA LEU A 136 5.47 19.98 4.95
C LEU A 136 5.22 21.17 4.02
N GLN A 137 4.54 20.96 2.90
CA GLN A 137 4.29 21.96 1.88
C GLN A 137 2.95 22.68 2.14
N ASP A 138 1.88 21.94 2.30
CA ASP A 138 0.52 22.45 2.55
C ASP A 138 -0.25 21.50 3.48
N THR A 139 -0.46 21.93 4.72
CA THR A 139 -1.19 21.16 5.73
C THR A 139 -2.68 21.04 5.38
N ALA A 140 -3.27 22.02 4.69
CA ALA A 140 -4.67 21.98 4.29
C ALA A 140 -4.90 20.89 3.24
N PHE A 141 -3.99 20.75 2.28
CA PHE A 141 -3.99 19.67 1.30
C PHE A 141 -3.68 18.30 1.95
N ALA A 142 -2.74 18.26 2.89
CA ALA A 142 -2.29 17.00 3.51
C ALA A 142 -3.33 16.36 4.44
N LEU A 143 -4.25 17.13 5.01
CA LEU A 143 -5.24 16.59 5.96
C LEU A 143 -6.24 15.64 5.30
N PRO A 144 -6.93 16.01 4.20
CA PRO A 144 -7.77 15.06 3.45
C PRO A 144 -6.96 13.89 2.88
N LEU A 145 -5.74 14.13 2.39
CA LEU A 145 -4.86 13.07 1.92
C LEU A 145 -4.52 12.06 3.01
N ALA A 146 -4.15 12.51 4.21
CA ALA A 146 -3.87 11.61 5.35
C ALA A 146 -5.12 10.81 5.76
N GLY A 147 -6.31 11.43 5.74
CA GLY A 147 -7.58 10.74 5.98
C GLY A 147 -7.87 9.67 4.92
N ALA A 148 -7.59 9.97 3.67
CA ALA A 148 -7.72 9.04 2.56
C ALA A 148 -6.77 7.84 2.71
N ILE A 149 -5.50 8.09 3.04
CA ILE A 149 -4.51 7.05 3.28
C ILE A 149 -4.89 6.20 4.50
N ALA A 150 -5.31 6.80 5.61
CA ALA A 150 -5.80 6.05 6.76
C ALA A 150 -6.97 5.12 6.41
N LEU A 151 -7.87 5.55 5.53
CA LEU A 151 -9.06 4.78 5.16
C LEU A 151 -8.70 3.51 4.37
N HIS A 152 -7.76 3.57 3.43
CA HIS A 152 -7.35 2.38 2.68
C HIS A 152 -6.35 1.49 3.43
N ASN A 153 -5.62 2.03 4.40
CA ASN A 153 -4.73 1.27 5.28
C ASN A 153 -5.48 0.22 6.13
N ILE A 154 -6.75 0.47 6.45
CA ILE A 154 -7.57 -0.50 7.20
C ILE A 154 -7.73 -1.82 6.41
N PRO A 155 -8.20 -1.85 5.16
CA PRO A 155 -8.19 -3.04 4.31
C PRO A 155 -6.82 -3.69 4.14
N GLU A 156 -5.76 -2.91 4.02
CA GLU A 156 -4.38 -3.42 3.92
C GLU A 156 -3.95 -4.14 5.19
N GLY A 157 -4.30 -3.60 6.35
CA GLY A 157 -4.08 -4.27 7.63
C GLY A 157 -4.77 -5.63 7.71
N VAL A 158 -5.97 -5.79 7.13
CA VAL A 158 -6.62 -7.10 6.97
C VAL A 158 -5.77 -8.01 6.09
N ALA A 159 -5.24 -7.50 4.98
CA ALA A 159 -4.44 -8.26 4.02
C ALA A 159 -3.12 -8.75 4.60
N VAL A 160 -2.50 -7.97 5.50
CA VAL A 160 -1.30 -8.40 6.25
C VAL A 160 -1.64 -9.40 7.35
N ALA A 161 -2.66 -9.10 8.17
CA ALA A 161 -2.95 -9.87 9.36
C ALA A 161 -3.57 -11.24 9.07
N ALA A 162 -4.50 -11.33 8.11
CA ALA A 162 -5.27 -12.54 7.85
C ALA A 162 -4.41 -13.76 7.47
N PRO A 163 -3.47 -13.68 6.51
CA PRO A 163 -2.64 -14.83 6.16
C PRO A 163 -1.67 -15.22 7.29
N ILE A 164 -1.11 -14.27 8.04
CA ILE A 164 -0.22 -14.54 9.17
C ILE A 164 -0.98 -15.23 10.29
N LEU A 165 -2.18 -14.77 10.61
CA LEU A 165 -3.02 -15.40 11.62
C LEU A 165 -3.43 -16.80 11.20
N HIS A 166 -3.78 -17.01 9.94
CA HIS A 166 -4.13 -18.32 9.40
C HIS A 166 -2.95 -19.31 9.47
N ALA A 167 -1.76 -18.85 9.10
CA ALA A 167 -0.55 -19.69 9.08
C ALA A 167 0.01 -20.00 10.47
N THR A 168 -0.14 -19.08 11.44
CA THR A 168 0.51 -19.21 12.76
C THR A 168 -0.44 -19.46 13.92
N GLY A 169 -1.75 -19.21 13.74
CA GLY A 169 -2.75 -19.21 14.81
C GLY A 169 -2.54 -18.11 15.87
N SER A 170 -1.53 -17.25 15.69
CA SER A 170 -1.11 -16.27 16.70
C SER A 170 -1.62 -14.86 16.39
N ARG A 171 -2.55 -14.40 17.22
CA ARG A 171 -3.07 -13.01 17.17
C ARG A 171 -1.94 -11.99 17.37
N THR A 172 -1.04 -12.24 18.31
CA THR A 172 0.09 -11.34 18.59
C THR A 172 1.00 -11.17 17.39
N LYS A 173 1.33 -12.27 16.67
CA LYS A 173 2.16 -12.19 15.46
C LYS A 173 1.46 -11.43 14.34
N ALA A 174 0.16 -11.64 14.15
CA ALA A 174 -0.62 -10.91 13.16
C ALA A 174 -0.66 -9.40 13.45
N ILE A 175 -0.98 -9.00 14.69
CA ILE A 175 -1.01 -7.60 15.11
C ILE A 175 0.39 -6.97 15.02
N ALA A 176 1.43 -7.67 15.47
CA ALA A 176 2.80 -7.15 15.42
C ALA A 176 3.28 -6.92 13.97
N ALA A 177 3.02 -7.86 13.07
CA ALA A 177 3.37 -7.71 11.66
C ALA A 177 2.64 -6.52 11.02
N THR A 178 1.34 -6.35 11.33
CA THR A 178 0.55 -5.22 10.83
C THR A 178 1.01 -3.88 11.43
N ALA A 179 1.39 -3.87 12.71
CA ALA A 179 1.96 -2.70 13.36
C ALA A 179 3.30 -2.30 12.72
N LEU A 180 4.17 -3.27 12.43
CA LEU A 180 5.43 -3.01 11.72
C LEU A 180 5.18 -2.49 10.30
N SER A 181 4.18 -3.03 9.60
CA SER A 181 3.77 -2.53 8.28
C SER A 181 3.31 -1.08 8.37
N GLY A 182 2.38 -0.75 9.27
CA GLY A 182 1.91 0.62 9.42
C GLY A 182 2.98 1.61 9.89
N LEU A 183 3.89 1.18 10.78
CA LEU A 183 5.01 2.02 11.23
C LEU A 183 6.06 2.26 10.14
N SER A 184 6.07 1.48 9.05
CA SER A 184 6.95 1.75 7.92
C SER A 184 6.64 3.08 7.22
N GLU A 185 5.41 3.60 7.33
CA GLU A 185 5.06 4.92 6.82
C GLU A 185 5.85 6.05 7.48
N PRO A 186 5.73 6.30 8.81
CA PRO A 186 6.46 7.39 9.43
C PRO A 186 7.98 7.15 9.43
N VAL A 187 8.44 5.90 9.55
CA VAL A 187 9.86 5.56 9.50
C VAL A 187 10.42 5.77 8.10
N GLY A 188 9.74 5.30 7.06
CA GLY A 188 10.14 5.48 5.66
C GLY A 188 10.12 6.95 5.26
N ALA A 189 9.10 7.69 5.67
CA ALA A 189 9.00 9.13 5.42
C ALA A 189 10.18 9.90 6.03
N LEU A 190 10.51 9.63 7.29
CA LEU A 190 11.66 10.26 7.97
C LEU A 190 12.99 9.86 7.35
N ALA A 191 13.17 8.59 7.00
CA ALA A 191 14.39 8.10 6.37
C ALA A 191 14.62 8.76 5.01
N LEU A 192 13.57 8.82 4.17
CA LEU A 192 13.65 9.44 2.85
C LEU A 192 13.85 10.97 2.95
N TYR A 193 13.12 11.64 3.84
CA TYR A 193 13.29 13.06 4.08
C TYR A 193 14.70 13.39 4.61
N GLY A 194 15.22 12.58 5.54
CA GLY A 194 16.57 12.69 6.05
C GLY A 194 17.64 12.53 4.96
N LEU A 195 17.45 11.56 4.05
CA LEU A 195 18.32 11.36 2.89
C LEU A 195 18.28 12.58 1.95
N LEU A 196 17.10 13.08 1.63
CA LEU A 196 16.93 14.27 0.77
C LEU A 196 17.55 15.52 1.41
N THR A 197 17.43 15.66 2.73
CA THR A 197 18.06 16.76 3.48
C THR A 197 19.58 16.65 3.43
N ALA A 198 20.13 15.46 3.68
CA ALA A 198 21.56 15.22 3.65
C ALA A 198 22.18 15.43 2.25
N THR A 199 21.40 15.21 1.19
CA THR A 199 21.83 15.42 -0.20
C THR A 199 21.47 16.80 -0.76
N GLY A 200 20.86 17.68 0.04
CA GLY A 200 20.48 19.03 -0.38
C GLY A 200 19.22 19.11 -1.26
N HIS A 201 18.43 18.03 -1.36
CA HIS A 201 17.24 17.94 -2.22
C HIS A 201 15.91 18.11 -1.48
N ALA A 202 15.93 18.40 -0.18
CA ALA A 202 14.71 18.54 0.62
C ALA A 202 13.95 19.88 0.42
N ALA A 203 14.56 20.86 -0.28
CA ALA A 203 13.99 22.18 -0.44
C ALA A 203 12.76 22.22 -1.36
N ASN A 204 12.65 21.28 -2.29
CA ASN A 204 11.51 21.17 -3.19
C ASN A 204 11.08 19.69 -3.24
N LEU A 205 9.88 19.40 -2.73
CA LEU A 205 9.30 18.05 -2.65
C LEU A 205 8.06 17.90 -3.54
N GLU A 206 7.73 18.88 -4.37
CA GLU A 206 6.52 18.88 -5.22
C GLU A 206 6.52 17.70 -6.22
N TRP A 207 7.70 17.26 -6.65
CA TRP A 207 7.86 16.08 -7.52
C TRP A 207 7.41 14.76 -6.87
N ALA A 208 7.34 14.70 -5.55
CA ALA A 208 7.02 13.47 -4.83
C ALA A 208 5.59 13.01 -5.09
N ASN A 209 4.61 13.92 -5.02
CA ASN A 209 3.20 13.58 -5.19
C ASN A 209 2.89 12.88 -6.53
N PRO A 210 3.30 13.41 -7.71
CA PRO A 210 3.02 12.72 -8.96
C PRO A 210 3.83 11.42 -9.13
N LEU A 211 5.05 11.35 -8.58
CA LEU A 211 5.83 10.11 -8.58
C LEU A 211 5.11 9.03 -7.77
N ILE A 212 4.64 9.36 -6.57
CA ILE A 212 3.94 8.43 -5.68
C ILE A 212 2.57 8.06 -6.26
N ALA A 213 1.85 8.99 -6.90
CA ALA A 213 0.63 8.65 -7.64
C ALA A 213 0.90 7.57 -8.69
N GLY A 214 1.99 7.68 -9.45
CA GLY A 214 2.42 6.64 -10.39
C GLY A 214 2.74 5.30 -9.71
N VAL A 215 3.46 5.34 -8.59
CA VAL A 215 3.73 4.15 -7.76
C VAL A 215 2.43 3.49 -7.31
N MET A 216 1.49 4.24 -6.73
CA MET A 216 0.21 3.73 -6.23
C MET A 216 -0.66 3.14 -7.34
N ILE A 217 -0.72 3.79 -8.50
CA ILE A 217 -1.45 3.28 -9.69
C ILE A 217 -0.83 1.93 -10.14
N ALA A 218 0.50 1.86 -10.23
CA ALA A 218 1.17 0.63 -10.64
C ALA A 218 0.93 -0.52 -9.66
N ILE A 219 1.12 -0.28 -8.36
CA ILE A 219 0.89 -1.27 -7.29
C ILE A 219 -0.56 -1.78 -7.33
N SER A 220 -1.53 -0.87 -7.43
CA SER A 220 -2.94 -1.26 -7.55
C SER A 220 -3.19 -2.18 -8.74
N ALA A 221 -2.57 -1.88 -9.89
CA ALA A 221 -2.78 -2.61 -11.14
C ALA A 221 -2.01 -3.94 -11.21
N VAL A 222 -0.76 -3.99 -10.75
CA VAL A 222 0.10 -5.18 -10.94
C VAL A 222 0.14 -6.12 -9.74
N GLU A 223 -0.28 -5.64 -8.56
CA GLU A 223 -0.23 -6.41 -7.32
C GLU A 223 -1.59 -6.57 -6.66
N LEU A 224 -2.25 -5.49 -6.22
CA LEU A 224 -3.48 -5.59 -5.42
C LEU A 224 -4.65 -6.19 -6.19
N LEU A 225 -4.95 -5.69 -7.40
CA LEU A 225 -6.07 -6.21 -8.21
C LEU A 225 -5.84 -7.65 -8.68
N PRO A 226 -4.65 -8.05 -9.18
CA PRO A 226 -4.37 -9.44 -9.48
C PRO A 226 -4.49 -10.34 -8.24
N LEU A 227 -3.94 -9.93 -7.10
CA LEU A 227 -4.05 -10.68 -5.85
C LEU A 227 -5.50 -10.81 -5.37
N ALA A 228 -6.27 -9.73 -5.43
CA ALA A 228 -7.71 -9.76 -5.13
C ALA A 228 -8.47 -10.77 -6.02
N TYR A 229 -8.13 -10.81 -7.30
CA TYR A 229 -8.72 -11.74 -8.27
C TYR A 229 -8.39 -13.20 -7.97
N THR A 230 -7.23 -13.52 -7.42
CA THR A 230 -6.93 -14.90 -6.99
C THR A 230 -7.82 -15.38 -5.84
N HIS A 231 -8.37 -14.47 -5.06
CA HIS A 231 -9.22 -14.76 -3.89
C HIS A 231 -10.71 -14.64 -4.18
N SER A 232 -11.11 -14.02 -5.33
CA SER A 232 -12.50 -13.79 -5.67
C SER A 232 -12.72 -13.77 -7.18
N ARG A 233 -14.01 -13.84 -7.61
CA ARG A 233 -14.36 -13.72 -9.03
C ARG A 233 -14.16 -12.28 -9.51
N LEU A 234 -13.86 -12.10 -10.80
CA LEU A 234 -13.65 -10.78 -11.44
C LEU A 234 -14.77 -9.78 -11.12
N THR A 235 -16.03 -10.19 -11.24
CA THR A 235 -17.17 -9.32 -10.92
C THR A 235 -17.13 -8.79 -9.50
N ARG A 236 -16.83 -9.64 -8.51
CA ARG A 236 -16.69 -9.23 -7.11
C ARG A 236 -15.48 -8.30 -6.90
N THR A 237 -14.35 -8.61 -7.52
CA THR A 237 -13.15 -7.76 -7.48
C THR A 237 -13.48 -6.37 -8.03
N LEU A 238 -14.09 -6.28 -9.20
CA LEU A 238 -14.49 -4.99 -9.78
C LEU A 238 -15.56 -4.25 -8.93
N THR A 239 -16.50 -4.98 -8.34
CA THR A 239 -17.50 -4.38 -7.44
C THR A 239 -16.84 -3.75 -6.21
N TRP A 240 -15.94 -4.46 -5.52
CA TRP A 240 -15.27 -3.93 -4.34
C TRP A 240 -14.27 -2.83 -4.67
N CYS A 241 -13.59 -2.91 -5.82
CA CYS A 241 -12.78 -1.82 -6.34
C CYS A 241 -13.63 -0.56 -6.58
N GLY A 242 -14.79 -0.71 -7.22
CA GLY A 242 -15.74 0.40 -7.41
C GLY A 242 -16.27 0.96 -6.09
N ILE A 243 -16.57 0.12 -5.10
CA ILE A 243 -16.99 0.57 -3.75
C ILE A 243 -15.84 1.36 -3.09
N GLY A 244 -14.60 0.85 -3.14
CA GLY A 244 -13.43 1.55 -2.62
C GLY A 244 -13.24 2.92 -3.28
N ALA A 245 -13.38 2.98 -4.61
CA ALA A 245 -13.32 4.22 -5.36
C ALA A 245 -14.41 5.22 -4.94
N LEU A 246 -15.66 4.77 -4.80
CA LEU A 246 -16.78 5.63 -4.39
C LEU A 246 -16.63 6.13 -2.96
N VAL A 247 -16.23 5.27 -2.04
CA VAL A 247 -15.99 5.65 -0.63
C VAL A 247 -14.85 6.67 -0.55
N MET A 248 -13.78 6.46 -1.31
CA MET A 248 -12.66 7.39 -1.35
C MET A 248 -13.06 8.73 -1.94
N ALA A 249 -13.76 8.76 -3.08
CA ALA A 249 -14.25 9.99 -3.69
C ALA A 249 -15.17 10.77 -2.74
N ALA A 250 -16.07 10.07 -2.03
CA ALA A 250 -16.94 10.67 -1.02
C ALA A 250 -16.15 11.24 0.17
N SER A 251 -15.09 10.52 0.62
CA SER A 251 -14.21 10.97 1.69
C SER A 251 -13.44 12.24 1.32
N LEU A 252 -12.87 12.28 0.12
CA LEU A 252 -12.15 13.45 -0.39
C LEU A 252 -13.09 14.65 -0.51
N TRP A 253 -14.29 14.45 -1.05
CA TRP A 253 -15.29 15.51 -1.14
C TRP A 253 -15.73 16.03 0.25
N ALA A 254 -15.90 15.15 1.22
CA ALA A 254 -16.32 15.54 2.57
C ALA A 254 -15.24 16.25 3.38
N LEU A 255 -13.96 15.97 3.10
CA LEU A 255 -12.82 16.52 3.83
C LEU A 255 -12.15 17.71 3.12
N GLY A 256 -12.28 17.82 1.81
CA GLY A 256 -11.62 18.82 0.96
C GLY A 256 -12.57 19.77 0.21
N GLY A 257 -13.89 19.54 0.32
CA GLY A 257 -14.94 20.31 -0.37
C GLY A 257 -15.38 21.58 0.34
#